data_9f580b12ca70439154a8dfe016ae2941
#
_entry.id   9f580b12ca70439154a8dfe016ae2941
#
_cell.length_a   1.000
_cell.length_b   1.000
_cell.length_c   1.000
_cell.angle_alpha   90.00
_cell.angle_beta   90.00
_cell.angle_gamma   90.00
#
_symmetry.space_group_name_H-M   'P 1'
#
loop_
_entity.id
_entity.type
_entity.pdbx_description
1 polymer ?
#
loop_
_entity_poly.entity_id
_entity_poly.type
_entity_poly.pdbx_seq_one_letter_code
_entity_poly.pdbx_strand_id
1 'polypeptide(L)'
;EAVLFIQDSKSQAALQREKAVTDELTANHPNISVVNVYHMDELSNMQKTVSDEINAGTYRPKDSELPDGQLTGEDIVAADSITEDQVVDYILAKHPNITGCFAANGDSVKLAADGLERNKMEKKVKVIGFDANDDEIQDLKDGTVDGLIVQNPFGMGYATVVAAARASLDMGNEAVVNTGYTWVTKENLKTDEVQKILYTK
;
A
#
# COMPACT_ATOMS: atom_id res chain seq x y z
N GLU A 1 -9.90 4.66 -12.14
CA GLU A 1 -10.12 3.86 -10.92
C GLU A 1 -8.80 3.70 -10.17
N ALA A 2 -8.88 3.67 -8.83
CA ALA A 2 -7.73 3.48 -7.95
C ALA A 2 -8.01 2.39 -6.91
N VAL A 3 -6.95 1.69 -6.50
CA VAL A 3 -6.97 0.77 -5.36
C VAL A 3 -6.01 1.27 -4.28
N LEU A 4 -6.35 1.01 -3.03
CA LEU A 4 -5.54 1.36 -1.87
C LEU A 4 -5.07 0.09 -1.16
N PHE A 5 -3.78 0.01 -0.87
CA PHE A 5 -3.18 -1.03 -0.03
C PHE A 5 -2.74 -0.39 1.28
N ILE A 6 -3.35 -0.81 2.37
CA ILE A 6 -3.19 -0.20 3.71
C ILE A 6 -2.66 -1.27 4.67
N GLN A 7 -1.64 -0.95 5.45
CA GLN A 7 -0.96 -1.92 6.32
C GLN A 7 -1.88 -2.55 7.37
N ASP A 8 -2.84 -1.79 7.89
CA ASP A 8 -3.78 -2.30 8.89
C ASP A 8 -5.02 -1.37 9.01
N SER A 9 -6.10 -1.92 9.55
CA SER A 9 -7.39 -1.25 9.75
C SER A 9 -7.54 -0.56 11.12
N LYS A 10 -6.47 -0.45 11.92
CA LYS A 10 -6.56 -0.06 13.35
C LYS A 10 -5.65 1.08 13.75
N SER A 11 -4.42 1.14 13.21
CA SER A 11 -3.45 2.16 13.59
C SER A 11 -3.87 3.54 13.12
N GLN A 12 -3.62 4.56 13.96
CA GLN A 12 -3.95 5.95 13.59
C GLN A 12 -3.23 6.39 12.32
N ALA A 13 -2.01 5.91 12.08
CA ALA A 13 -1.24 6.24 10.89
C ALA A 13 -1.93 5.67 9.63
N ALA A 14 -2.36 4.40 9.65
CA ALA A 14 -3.09 3.78 8.55
C ALA A 14 -4.39 4.52 8.24
N LEU A 15 -5.23 4.70 9.26
CA LEU A 15 -6.53 5.37 9.15
C LEU A 15 -6.41 6.80 8.63
N GLN A 16 -5.40 7.56 9.09
CA GLN A 16 -5.18 8.93 8.63
C GLN A 16 -4.68 8.98 7.19
N ARG A 17 -3.81 8.07 6.76
CA ARG A 17 -3.31 7.99 5.38
C ARG A 17 -4.44 7.62 4.41
N GLU A 18 -5.21 6.59 4.73
CA GLU A 18 -6.40 6.19 3.96
C GLU A 18 -7.40 7.32 3.83
N LYS A 19 -7.76 7.92 4.97
CA LYS A 19 -8.72 9.03 5.00
C LYS A 19 -8.23 10.23 4.18
N ALA A 20 -6.96 10.62 4.31
CA ALA A 20 -6.41 11.76 3.58
C ALA A 20 -6.48 11.56 2.07
N VAL A 21 -6.11 10.38 1.57
CA VAL A 21 -6.20 10.05 0.14
C VAL A 21 -7.66 10.03 -0.32
N THR A 22 -8.54 9.39 0.43
CA THR A 22 -9.96 9.27 0.08
C THR A 22 -10.66 10.62 0.08
N ASP A 23 -10.42 11.46 1.09
CA ASP A 23 -10.98 12.81 1.19
C ASP A 23 -10.49 13.68 0.02
N GLU A 24 -9.19 13.66 -0.28
CA GLU A 24 -8.60 14.45 -1.36
C GLU A 24 -9.17 14.05 -2.72
N LEU A 25 -9.23 12.75 -3.01
CA LEU A 25 -9.81 12.25 -4.26
C LEU A 25 -11.28 12.64 -4.37
N THR A 26 -12.05 12.51 -3.30
CA THR A 26 -13.48 12.85 -3.31
C THR A 26 -13.72 14.35 -3.50
N ALA A 27 -12.92 15.20 -2.84
CA ALA A 27 -13.12 16.63 -2.86
C ALA A 27 -12.59 17.30 -4.14
N ASN A 28 -11.42 16.88 -4.62
CA ASN A 28 -10.69 17.60 -5.65
C ASN A 28 -10.50 16.82 -6.95
N HIS A 29 -10.73 15.49 -6.93
CA HIS A 29 -10.55 14.62 -8.09
C HIS A 29 -11.75 13.67 -8.32
N PRO A 30 -12.99 14.20 -8.50
CA PRO A 30 -14.22 13.38 -8.55
C PRO A 30 -14.28 12.42 -9.74
N ASN A 31 -13.35 12.54 -10.69
CA ASN A 31 -13.18 11.62 -11.81
C ASN A 31 -12.33 10.39 -11.46
N ILE A 32 -11.75 10.33 -10.25
CA ILE A 32 -11.00 9.18 -9.75
C ILE A 32 -11.83 8.50 -8.66
N SER A 33 -12.22 7.25 -8.92
CA SER A 33 -12.97 6.44 -7.96
C SER A 33 -12.06 5.44 -7.27
N VAL A 34 -12.07 5.41 -5.94
CA VAL A 34 -11.47 4.31 -5.17
C VAL A 34 -12.42 3.11 -5.25
N VAL A 35 -11.99 2.06 -5.91
CA VAL A 35 -12.81 0.86 -6.19
C VAL A 35 -12.54 -0.29 -5.23
N ASN A 36 -11.41 -0.26 -4.53
CA ASN A 36 -11.07 -1.22 -3.48
C ASN A 36 -10.10 -0.61 -2.48
N VAL A 37 -10.25 -0.98 -1.20
CA VAL A 37 -9.30 -0.73 -0.12
C VAL A 37 -8.99 -2.08 0.51
N TYR A 38 -7.74 -2.50 0.46
CA TYR A 38 -7.27 -3.72 1.09
C TYR A 38 -6.45 -3.40 2.33
N HIS A 39 -6.91 -3.87 3.49
CA HIS A 39 -6.18 -3.82 4.74
C HIS A 39 -5.46 -5.16 4.95
N MET A 40 -4.14 -5.13 5.08
CA MET A 40 -3.31 -6.36 5.15
C MET A 40 -3.62 -7.20 6.40
N ASP A 41 -4.07 -6.57 7.50
CA ASP A 41 -4.50 -7.28 8.72
C ASP A 41 -5.86 -8.00 8.57
N GLU A 42 -6.56 -7.79 7.45
CA GLU A 42 -7.80 -8.47 7.10
C GLU A 42 -7.62 -9.63 6.11
N LEU A 43 -6.38 -10.11 5.96
CA LEU A 43 -6.03 -11.19 5.02
C LEU A 43 -6.98 -12.39 5.11
N SER A 44 -7.31 -12.87 6.33
CA SER A 44 -8.19 -14.04 6.50
C SER A 44 -9.61 -13.82 5.93
N ASN A 45 -10.14 -12.60 5.99
CA ASN A 45 -11.43 -12.27 5.39
C ASN A 45 -11.36 -12.34 3.87
N MET A 46 -10.28 -11.81 3.29
CA MET A 46 -10.06 -11.85 1.85
C MET A 46 -9.76 -13.26 1.34
N GLN A 47 -8.97 -14.05 2.05
CA GLN A 47 -8.75 -15.47 1.76
C GLN A 47 -10.06 -16.23 1.65
N LYS A 48 -10.97 -16.00 2.63
CA LYS A 48 -12.31 -16.60 2.59
C LYS A 48 -13.10 -16.16 1.36
N THR A 49 -13.12 -14.87 1.06
CA THR A 49 -13.82 -14.32 -0.10
C THR A 49 -13.31 -14.94 -1.41
N VAL A 50 -11.99 -15.00 -1.59
CA VAL A 50 -11.36 -15.58 -2.77
C VAL A 50 -11.67 -17.07 -2.90
N SER A 51 -11.54 -17.82 -1.81
CA SER A 51 -11.88 -19.25 -1.76
C SER A 51 -13.36 -19.49 -2.09
N ASP A 52 -14.28 -18.73 -1.49
CA ASP A 52 -15.71 -18.85 -1.75
C ASP A 52 -16.03 -18.60 -3.25
N GLU A 53 -15.41 -17.61 -3.87
CA GLU A 53 -15.62 -17.33 -5.30
C GLU A 53 -14.99 -18.38 -6.22
N ILE A 54 -13.80 -18.90 -5.88
CA ILE A 54 -13.21 -20.02 -6.59
C ILE A 54 -14.11 -21.24 -6.54
N ASN A 55 -14.58 -21.58 -5.36
CA ASN A 55 -15.46 -22.74 -5.14
C ASN A 55 -16.82 -22.60 -5.81
N ALA A 56 -17.35 -21.37 -5.84
CA ALA A 56 -18.60 -21.07 -6.58
C ALA A 56 -18.41 -21.04 -8.11
N GLY A 57 -17.18 -21.04 -8.62
CA GLY A 57 -16.88 -20.93 -10.05
C GLY A 57 -17.05 -19.54 -10.64
N THR A 58 -17.11 -18.50 -9.79
CA THR A 58 -17.25 -17.09 -10.20
C THR A 58 -15.93 -16.36 -10.37
N TYR A 59 -14.84 -16.96 -9.88
CA TYR A 59 -13.47 -16.53 -10.11
C TYR A 59 -12.55 -17.73 -10.37
N ARG A 60 -11.56 -17.55 -11.23
CA ARG A 60 -10.47 -18.51 -11.45
C ARG A 60 -9.14 -17.77 -11.39
N PRO A 61 -8.19 -18.23 -10.54
CA PRO A 61 -6.82 -17.74 -10.60
C PRO A 61 -6.23 -17.98 -11.99
N LYS A 62 -5.37 -17.06 -12.41
CA LYS A 62 -4.64 -17.21 -13.67
C LYS A 62 -3.79 -18.49 -13.62
N ASP A 63 -3.74 -19.20 -14.72
CA ASP A 63 -2.97 -20.46 -14.87
C ASP A 63 -3.41 -21.59 -13.91
N SER A 64 -4.65 -21.53 -13.38
CA SER A 64 -5.23 -22.55 -12.51
C SER A 64 -5.64 -23.79 -13.31
N GLU A 65 -5.32 -24.97 -12.78
CA GLU A 65 -5.74 -26.27 -13.31
C GLU A 65 -7.11 -26.75 -12.74
N LEU A 66 -7.77 -25.91 -11.93
CA LEU A 66 -9.06 -26.25 -11.31
C LEU A 66 -10.16 -26.44 -12.38
N PRO A 67 -11.09 -27.38 -12.17
CA PRO A 67 -12.22 -27.59 -13.08
C PRO A 67 -13.08 -26.33 -13.26
N ASP A 68 -13.74 -26.23 -14.40
CA ASP A 68 -14.72 -25.17 -14.64
C ASP A 68 -15.99 -25.36 -13.79
N GLY A 69 -16.64 -24.23 -13.46
CA GLY A 69 -17.87 -24.20 -12.70
C GLY A 69 -17.67 -24.37 -11.20
N GLN A 70 -18.72 -24.78 -10.50
CA GLN A 70 -18.70 -24.95 -9.04
C GLN A 70 -17.84 -26.15 -8.64
N LEU A 71 -16.92 -25.94 -7.68
CA LEU A 71 -16.08 -27.02 -7.16
C LEU A 71 -16.81 -27.82 -6.09
N THR A 72 -16.53 -29.12 -6.01
CA THR A 72 -17.10 -30.05 -5.04
C THR A 72 -16.10 -31.12 -4.63
N GLY A 73 -16.31 -31.73 -3.46
CA GLY A 73 -15.46 -32.85 -3.02
C GLY A 73 -14.00 -32.43 -2.76
N GLU A 74 -13.08 -33.16 -3.40
CA GLU A 74 -11.63 -32.96 -3.21
C GLU A 74 -11.08 -31.73 -3.92
N ASP A 75 -11.86 -31.16 -4.86
CA ASP A 75 -11.46 -29.96 -5.61
C ASP A 75 -11.70 -28.67 -4.85
N ILE A 76 -12.39 -28.72 -3.70
CA ILE A 76 -12.70 -27.54 -2.88
C ILE A 76 -11.38 -26.91 -2.37
N VAL A 77 -11.21 -25.64 -2.69
CA VAL A 77 -10.08 -24.84 -2.25
C VAL A 77 -10.35 -24.28 -0.84
N ALA A 78 -9.50 -24.61 0.11
CA ALA A 78 -9.61 -24.10 1.48
C ALA A 78 -9.15 -22.64 1.56
N ALA A 79 -9.81 -21.83 2.39
CA ALA A 79 -9.47 -20.40 2.52
C ALA A 79 -8.03 -20.17 2.97
N ASP A 80 -7.52 -20.96 3.90
CA ASP A 80 -6.16 -20.88 4.43
C ASP A 80 -5.06 -21.33 3.44
N SER A 81 -5.45 -21.95 2.33
CA SER A 81 -4.53 -22.26 1.22
C SER A 81 -4.32 -21.08 0.27
N ILE A 82 -5.15 -20.04 0.36
CA ILE A 82 -5.02 -18.83 -0.46
C ILE A 82 -3.89 -17.96 0.11
N THR A 83 -2.89 -17.65 -0.70
CA THR A 83 -1.80 -16.76 -0.29
C THR A 83 -2.22 -15.29 -0.39
N GLU A 84 -1.48 -14.39 0.26
CA GLU A 84 -1.70 -12.94 0.14
C GLU A 84 -1.50 -12.47 -1.31
N ASP A 85 -0.52 -13.02 -2.01
CA ASP A 85 -0.30 -12.76 -3.44
C ASP A 85 -1.53 -13.10 -4.29
N GLN A 86 -2.19 -14.21 -4.01
CA GLN A 86 -3.44 -14.60 -4.70
C GLN A 86 -4.60 -13.68 -4.35
N VAL A 87 -4.64 -13.11 -3.14
CA VAL A 87 -5.60 -12.06 -2.78
C VAL A 87 -5.37 -10.80 -3.60
N VAL A 88 -4.12 -10.37 -3.75
CA VAL A 88 -3.79 -9.22 -4.61
C VAL A 88 -4.15 -9.49 -6.06
N ASP A 89 -3.80 -10.65 -6.59
CA ASP A 89 -4.13 -11.04 -7.96
C ASP A 89 -5.65 -11.06 -8.19
N TYR A 90 -6.43 -11.52 -7.20
CA TYR A 90 -7.89 -11.45 -7.22
C TYR A 90 -8.39 -10.00 -7.28
N ILE A 91 -7.88 -9.11 -6.41
CA ILE A 91 -8.26 -7.69 -6.40
C ILE A 91 -8.00 -7.06 -7.76
N LEU A 92 -6.81 -7.28 -8.33
CA LEU A 92 -6.44 -6.75 -9.65
C LEU A 92 -7.30 -7.34 -10.78
N ALA A 93 -7.65 -8.63 -10.71
CA ALA A 93 -8.53 -9.27 -11.68
C ALA A 93 -9.97 -8.72 -11.63
N LYS A 94 -10.47 -8.38 -10.44
CA LYS A 94 -11.80 -7.75 -10.27
C LYS A 94 -11.85 -6.30 -10.74
N HIS A 95 -10.70 -5.62 -10.79
CA HIS A 95 -10.60 -4.22 -11.16
C HIS A 95 -9.61 -3.98 -12.32
N PRO A 96 -9.87 -4.53 -13.52
CA PRO A 96 -8.92 -4.50 -14.65
C PRO A 96 -8.69 -3.08 -15.23
N ASN A 97 -9.51 -2.12 -14.85
CA ASN A 97 -9.48 -0.74 -15.33
C ASN A 97 -8.79 0.24 -14.38
N ILE A 98 -8.15 -0.25 -13.32
CA ILE A 98 -7.39 0.63 -12.45
C ILE A 98 -6.22 1.28 -13.19
N THR A 99 -5.97 2.53 -12.83
CA THR A 99 -4.86 3.35 -13.34
C THR A 99 -4.05 3.99 -12.23
N GLY A 100 -4.49 3.85 -10.99
CA GLY A 100 -3.82 4.37 -9.80
C GLY A 100 -3.81 3.35 -8.66
N CYS A 101 -2.72 3.36 -7.92
CA CYS A 101 -2.54 2.58 -6.70
C CYS A 101 -1.87 3.47 -5.65
N PHE A 102 -2.40 3.45 -4.44
CA PHE A 102 -1.76 4.05 -3.27
C PHE A 102 -1.44 2.95 -2.26
N ALA A 103 -0.21 2.96 -1.77
CA ALA A 103 0.28 2.01 -0.79
C ALA A 103 0.83 2.74 0.44
N ALA A 104 0.27 2.45 1.62
CA ALA A 104 0.39 3.31 2.79
C ALA A 104 1.65 3.10 3.64
N ASN A 105 2.46 2.08 3.37
CA ASN A 105 3.75 1.81 4.02
C ASN A 105 4.62 0.91 3.13
N GLY A 106 5.87 0.65 3.54
CA GLY A 106 6.80 -0.16 2.76
C GLY A 106 6.29 -1.55 2.39
N ASP A 107 5.70 -2.29 3.34
CA ASP A 107 5.18 -3.64 3.07
C ASP A 107 4.04 -3.61 2.05
N SER A 108 3.13 -2.63 2.16
CA SER A 108 2.05 -2.46 1.19
C SER A 108 2.53 -1.97 -0.17
N VAL A 109 3.62 -1.18 -0.24
CA VAL A 109 4.27 -0.79 -1.50
C VAL A 109 4.81 -2.03 -2.21
N LYS A 110 5.56 -2.86 -1.48
CA LYS A 110 6.11 -4.10 -2.03
C LYS A 110 5.00 -5.03 -2.52
N LEU A 111 3.98 -5.26 -1.72
CA LEU A 111 2.85 -6.12 -2.07
C LEU A 111 2.14 -5.64 -3.35
N ALA A 112 1.89 -4.32 -3.46
CA ALA A 112 1.26 -3.72 -4.64
C ALA A 112 2.16 -3.82 -5.88
N ALA A 113 3.44 -3.49 -5.76
CA ALA A 113 4.40 -3.52 -6.85
C ALA A 113 4.56 -4.95 -7.42
N ASP A 114 4.82 -5.93 -6.54
CA ASP A 114 4.93 -7.34 -6.93
C ASP A 114 3.64 -7.86 -7.60
N GLY A 115 2.47 -7.48 -7.08
CA GLY A 115 1.18 -7.84 -7.67
C GLY A 115 0.95 -7.25 -9.05
N LEU A 116 1.28 -5.98 -9.24
CA LEU A 116 1.17 -5.31 -10.54
C LEU A 116 2.12 -5.92 -11.57
N GLU A 117 3.35 -6.28 -11.18
CA GLU A 117 4.31 -6.94 -12.04
C GLU A 117 3.82 -8.34 -12.46
N ARG A 118 3.39 -9.19 -11.52
CA ARG A 118 2.81 -10.52 -11.81
C ARG A 118 1.66 -10.45 -12.79
N ASN A 119 0.83 -9.40 -12.68
CA ASN A 119 -0.34 -9.20 -13.54
C ASN A 119 -0.04 -8.37 -14.80
N LYS A 120 1.22 -7.98 -15.05
CA LYS A 120 1.67 -7.15 -16.19
C LYS A 120 0.93 -5.83 -16.29
N MET A 121 0.65 -5.21 -15.14
CA MET A 121 -0.05 -3.93 -15.00
C MET A 121 0.88 -2.77 -14.61
N GLU A 122 2.13 -3.03 -14.30
CA GLU A 122 3.13 -2.06 -13.81
C GLU A 122 3.33 -0.83 -14.70
N LYS A 123 3.06 -0.97 -16.00
CA LYS A 123 3.12 0.16 -16.97
C LYS A 123 1.82 0.92 -17.15
N LYS A 124 0.71 0.37 -16.66
CA LYS A 124 -0.64 0.96 -16.77
C LYS A 124 -1.06 1.69 -15.51
N VAL A 125 -0.61 1.23 -14.36
CA VAL A 125 -1.03 1.71 -13.04
C VAL A 125 0.07 2.57 -12.45
N LYS A 126 -0.29 3.79 -12.06
CA LYS A 126 0.59 4.69 -11.32
C LYS A 126 0.58 4.33 -9.85
N VAL A 127 1.76 4.11 -9.28
CA VAL A 127 1.92 3.72 -7.88
C VAL A 127 2.53 4.85 -7.07
N ILE A 128 1.80 5.23 -6.03
CA ILE A 128 2.29 6.18 -5.01
C ILE A 128 2.45 5.41 -3.71
N GLY A 129 3.66 5.43 -3.18
CA GLY A 129 4.00 4.72 -1.95
C GLY A 129 4.37 5.62 -0.79
N PHE A 130 4.61 4.99 0.35
CA PHE A 130 5.11 5.63 1.57
C PHE A 130 6.42 4.99 1.97
N ASP A 131 7.29 5.76 2.66
CA ASP A 131 8.61 5.41 3.15
C ASP A 131 9.68 5.38 2.04
N ALA A 132 10.89 4.90 2.32
CA ALA A 132 12.00 4.88 1.38
C ALA A 132 13.12 3.94 1.86
N ASN A 133 12.81 2.66 2.01
CA ASN A 133 13.82 1.63 2.20
C ASN A 133 14.53 1.29 0.86
N ASP A 134 15.47 0.37 0.90
CA ASP A 134 16.27 0.01 -0.28
C ASP A 134 15.40 -0.56 -1.41
N ASP A 135 14.40 -1.37 -1.09
CA ASP A 135 13.49 -1.99 -2.07
C ASP A 135 12.63 -0.93 -2.76
N GLU A 136 11.98 -0.04 -1.98
CA GLU A 136 11.15 1.05 -2.53
C GLU A 136 11.94 2.02 -3.38
N ILE A 137 13.19 2.33 -2.99
CA ILE A 137 14.10 3.15 -3.78
C ILE A 137 14.50 2.43 -5.08
N GLN A 138 14.63 1.10 -5.05
CA GLN A 138 14.89 0.34 -6.26
C GLN A 138 13.67 0.34 -7.19
N ASP A 139 12.47 0.09 -6.66
CA ASP A 139 11.21 0.13 -7.41
C ASP A 139 10.99 1.52 -8.06
N LEU A 140 11.33 2.59 -7.34
CA LEU A 140 11.29 3.95 -7.88
C LEU A 140 12.29 4.14 -9.05
N LYS A 141 13.51 3.59 -8.94
CA LYS A 141 14.53 3.64 -10.01
C LYS A 141 14.09 2.86 -11.24
N ASP A 142 13.48 1.70 -11.03
CA ASP A 142 13.02 0.79 -12.09
C ASP A 142 11.71 1.31 -12.74
N GLY A 143 10.97 2.16 -12.03
CA GLY A 143 9.72 2.77 -12.49
C GLY A 143 8.49 1.91 -12.22
N THR A 144 8.59 0.94 -11.32
CA THR A 144 7.45 0.20 -10.77
C THR A 144 6.64 1.08 -9.81
N VAL A 145 7.32 1.94 -9.07
CA VAL A 145 6.74 3.00 -8.24
C VAL A 145 7.03 4.36 -8.88
N ASP A 146 6.03 5.23 -8.96
CA ASP A 146 6.13 6.55 -9.58
C ASP A 146 6.53 7.65 -8.60
N GLY A 147 6.23 7.48 -7.31
CA GLY A 147 6.60 8.44 -6.28
C GLY A 147 6.41 7.90 -4.86
N LEU A 148 7.20 8.47 -3.95
CA LEU A 148 7.19 8.09 -2.54
C LEU A 148 6.97 9.31 -1.65
N ILE A 149 6.15 9.15 -0.62
CA ILE A 149 5.99 10.12 0.46
C ILE A 149 6.93 9.70 1.58
N VAL A 150 8.06 10.39 1.69
CA VAL A 150 9.11 10.06 2.66
C VAL A 150 8.98 10.93 3.89
N GLN A 151 8.81 10.31 5.03
CA GLN A 151 8.75 10.98 6.34
C GLN A 151 10.12 11.57 6.70
N ASN A 152 10.14 12.45 7.70
CA ASN A 152 11.38 13.02 8.24
C ASN A 152 11.77 12.31 9.56
N PRO A 153 12.45 11.17 9.53
CA PRO A 153 12.78 10.40 10.72
C PRO A 153 13.73 11.15 11.65
N PHE A 154 14.65 11.96 11.12
CA PHE A 154 15.49 12.81 11.94
C PHE A 154 14.68 13.85 12.72
N GLY A 155 13.77 14.56 12.06
CA GLY A 155 12.89 15.54 12.71
C GLY A 155 11.98 14.89 13.75
N MET A 156 11.46 13.70 13.48
CA MET A 156 10.65 12.92 14.43
C MET A 156 11.46 12.55 15.67
N GLY A 157 12.67 12.02 15.50
CA GLY A 157 13.55 11.67 16.63
C GLY A 157 13.97 12.90 17.43
N TYR A 158 14.36 13.98 16.77
CA TYR A 158 14.72 15.24 17.43
C TYR A 158 13.55 15.81 18.25
N ALA A 159 12.38 15.91 17.65
CA ALA A 159 11.19 16.42 18.36
C ALA A 159 10.83 15.55 19.57
N THR A 160 10.95 14.23 19.44
CA THR A 160 10.69 13.29 20.54
C THR A 160 11.64 13.51 21.73
N VAL A 161 12.94 13.64 21.46
CA VAL A 161 13.94 13.89 22.52
C VAL A 161 13.69 15.26 23.20
N VAL A 162 13.40 16.30 22.42
CA VAL A 162 13.07 17.63 22.95
C VAL A 162 11.81 17.57 23.82
N ALA A 163 10.76 16.89 23.36
CA ALA A 163 9.52 16.75 24.12
C ALA A 163 9.75 15.98 25.43
N ALA A 164 10.53 14.91 25.41
CA ALA A 164 10.87 14.14 26.60
C ALA A 164 11.67 14.98 27.62
N ALA A 165 12.67 15.73 27.15
CA ALA A 165 13.44 16.64 28.02
C ALA A 165 12.57 17.73 28.65
N ARG A 166 11.68 18.35 27.88
CA ARG A 166 10.73 19.35 28.39
C ARG A 166 9.79 18.73 29.42
N ALA A 167 9.25 17.55 29.19
CA ALA A 167 8.40 16.83 30.11
C ALA A 167 9.12 16.53 31.46
N SER A 168 10.40 16.13 31.40
CA SER A 168 11.21 15.86 32.60
C SER A 168 11.51 17.12 33.43
N LEU A 169 11.35 18.29 32.85
CA LEU A 169 11.54 19.59 33.49
C LEU A 169 10.19 20.28 33.85
N ASP A 170 9.09 19.53 33.81
CA ASP A 170 7.72 20.04 33.98
C ASP A 170 7.37 21.22 33.04
N MET A 171 8.01 21.28 31.88
CA MET A 171 7.70 22.23 30.81
C MET A 171 6.62 21.69 29.90
N GLY A 172 5.71 22.56 29.48
CA GLY A 172 4.66 22.17 28.52
C GLY A 172 5.24 21.77 27.15
N ASN A 173 4.54 20.88 26.46
CA ASN A 173 4.81 20.48 25.09
C ASN A 173 3.66 20.87 24.17
N GLU A 174 3.96 20.99 22.87
CA GLU A 174 2.91 21.06 21.86
C GLU A 174 2.19 19.71 21.75
N ALA A 175 0.87 19.74 21.54
CA ALA A 175 0.08 18.52 21.39
C ALA A 175 0.40 17.79 20.08
N VAL A 176 0.79 18.53 19.04
CA VAL A 176 1.14 18.02 17.73
C VAL A 176 2.37 18.75 17.21
N VAL A 177 3.38 17.99 16.80
CA VAL A 177 4.59 18.53 16.14
C VAL A 177 4.61 18.04 14.70
N ASN A 178 4.49 18.96 13.75
CA ASN A 178 4.64 18.64 12.33
C ASN A 178 6.13 18.54 11.99
N THR A 179 6.58 17.34 11.64
CA THR A 179 7.98 17.07 11.26
C THR A 179 8.22 17.12 9.75
N GLY A 180 7.16 17.34 8.97
CA GLY A 180 7.22 17.42 7.51
C GLY A 180 7.37 16.08 6.81
N TYR A 181 7.31 16.14 5.50
CA TYR A 181 7.58 15.03 4.58
C TYR A 181 8.26 15.56 3.32
N THR A 182 8.81 14.65 2.52
CA THR A 182 9.39 14.98 1.20
C THR A 182 8.75 14.09 0.13
N TRP A 183 8.32 14.71 -0.96
CA TRP A 183 7.88 14.00 -2.15
C TRP A 183 9.11 13.59 -2.97
N VAL A 184 9.30 12.29 -3.15
CA VAL A 184 10.45 11.71 -3.85
C VAL A 184 9.98 11.02 -5.12
N THR A 185 10.63 11.37 -6.22
CA THR A 185 10.41 10.78 -7.54
C THR A 185 11.77 10.42 -8.16
N LYS A 186 11.73 9.71 -9.28
CA LYS A 186 12.95 9.35 -10.02
C LYS A 186 13.77 10.58 -10.42
N GLU A 187 13.10 11.69 -10.72
CA GLU A 187 13.73 12.93 -11.16
C GLU A 187 14.51 13.62 -10.04
N ASN A 188 13.95 13.65 -8.82
CA ASN A 188 14.58 14.35 -7.70
C ASN A 188 15.39 13.44 -6.76
N LEU A 189 15.34 12.12 -6.96
CA LEU A 189 16.00 11.13 -6.11
C LEU A 189 17.47 11.43 -5.82
N LYS A 190 18.20 12.02 -6.79
CA LYS A 190 19.63 12.30 -6.68
C LYS A 190 19.96 13.68 -6.12
N THR A 191 18.98 14.47 -5.75
CA THR A 191 19.23 15.80 -5.17
C THR A 191 19.77 15.68 -3.73
N ASP A 192 20.61 16.64 -3.33
CA ASP A 192 21.17 16.67 -1.98
C ASP A 192 20.09 16.71 -0.88
N GLU A 193 18.96 17.34 -1.15
CA GLU A 193 17.83 17.44 -0.22
C GLU A 193 17.21 16.08 0.02
N VAL A 194 16.95 15.33 -1.04
CA VAL A 194 16.38 13.98 -0.95
C VAL A 194 17.38 13.02 -0.31
N GLN A 195 18.63 13.03 -0.75
CA GLN A 195 19.67 12.13 -0.23
C GLN A 195 19.88 12.25 1.30
N LYS A 196 19.62 13.43 1.88
CA LYS A 196 19.76 13.65 3.33
C LYS A 196 18.65 13.04 4.17
N ILE A 197 17.50 12.75 3.58
CA ILE A 197 16.36 12.19 4.28
C ILE A 197 16.19 10.68 4.06
N LEU A 198 16.86 10.13 3.04
CA LEU A 198 16.87 8.69 2.83
C LEU A 198 17.66 8.02 3.96
N TYR A 199 17.08 6.98 4.52
CA TYR A 199 17.69 6.16 5.59
C TYR A 199 18.26 4.85 5.05
N THR A 200 18.49 4.80 3.75
CA THR A 200 19.29 3.77 3.07
C THR A 200 20.77 4.09 3.23
N LYS A 201 21.59 3.06 3.38
CA LYS A 201 23.04 3.19 3.51
C LYS A 201 23.72 3.12 2.16
#